data_5d502697cb378b22a7efa3b2d44424c0
#
_entry.id   5d502697cb378b22a7efa3b2d44424c0
#
_cell.length_a   1.000
_cell.length_b   1.000
_cell.length_c   1.000
_cell.angle_alpha   90.00
_cell.angle_beta   90.00
_cell.angle_gamma   90.00
#
_symmetry.space_group_name_H-M   'P 1'
#
loop_
_entity.id
_entity.type
_entity.pdbx_description
1 polymer ?
#
loop_
_entity_poly.entity_id
_entity_poly.type
_entity_poly.pdbx_seq_one_letter_code
_entity_poly.pdbx_strand_id
1 'polypeptide(L)'
;MLREAAALGFTHAELSHGIRIVLLPGVIRAVEEGIIKISSTHNFCPLPTGITQAAPNLFEPSVPDRREHEQWLRHTKRSIDFAAQVHAKVLVLHLGSVNFFWFNPGRTLKTFVRRHPTVSVPDDKAYRAVLKKACEKLRKRMGPYWEQVKASLEEVRAYAAQRGVALGLENREKFEELPIDDDFPALLDSIAQPHTCGYWHDTGHADIKQSMGMLDHQLHLEKNAARLLGFHLHDVTPDGRDHQPVGSGHINFEMVSGFWRPHHLLTLELSPRVSRDDVIMSKQRIDALIGQRFGG
;
A
#
# COMPACT_ATOMS: atom_id res chain seq x y z
N MET A 1 7.98 9.60 -19.06
CA MET A 1 7.71 8.67 -17.94
C MET A 1 7.34 7.26 -18.45
N LEU A 2 6.12 6.97 -19.00
CA LEU A 2 5.76 5.59 -19.42
C LEU A 2 6.68 5.02 -20.51
N ARG A 3 7.05 5.82 -21.52
CA ARG A 3 8.05 5.42 -22.53
C ARG A 3 9.43 5.15 -21.93
N GLU A 4 9.82 5.89 -20.90
CA GLU A 4 11.09 5.66 -20.19
C GLU A 4 11.05 4.34 -19.41
N ALA A 5 9.93 4.07 -18.69
CA ALA A 5 9.76 2.79 -18.02
C ALA A 5 9.83 1.61 -19.02
N ALA A 6 9.16 1.71 -20.18
CA ALA A 6 9.26 0.72 -21.24
C ALA A 6 10.69 0.57 -21.77
N ALA A 7 11.43 1.68 -21.95
CA ALA A 7 12.84 1.66 -22.37
C ALA A 7 13.80 1.04 -21.35
N LEU A 8 13.40 0.99 -20.06
CA LEU A 8 14.11 0.26 -18.99
C LEU A 8 13.72 -1.23 -18.93
N GLY A 9 12.86 -1.70 -19.84
CA GLY A 9 12.44 -3.09 -19.93
C GLY A 9 11.28 -3.45 -18.98
N PHE A 10 10.55 -2.47 -18.46
CA PHE A 10 9.27 -2.76 -17.78
C PHE A 10 8.18 -3.01 -18.81
N THR A 11 7.43 -4.07 -18.62
CA THR A 11 6.28 -4.44 -19.47
C THR A 11 4.96 -3.86 -18.95
N HIS A 12 4.91 -3.55 -17.67
CA HIS A 12 3.75 -3.01 -16.97
C HIS A 12 4.14 -1.83 -16.09
N ALA A 13 3.18 -0.96 -15.83
CA ALA A 13 3.32 0.13 -14.86
C ALA A 13 2.10 0.19 -13.95
N GLU A 14 2.30 0.63 -12.72
CA GLU A 14 1.23 1.12 -11.87
C GLU A 14 1.08 2.64 -12.06
N LEU A 15 -0.16 3.10 -12.11
CA LEU A 15 -0.45 4.54 -12.12
C LEU A 15 -0.69 5.02 -10.69
N SER A 16 0.29 5.73 -10.14
CA SER A 16 0.28 6.18 -8.76
C SER A 16 -0.76 7.28 -8.47
N HIS A 17 -1.00 7.50 -7.19
CA HIS A 17 -1.84 8.57 -6.66
C HIS A 17 -1.29 10.00 -6.89
N GLY A 18 -0.27 10.16 -7.73
CA GLY A 18 0.28 11.46 -8.17
C GLY A 18 -0.14 11.86 -9.60
N ILE A 19 -0.89 11.02 -10.32
CA ILE A 19 -1.28 11.29 -11.71
C ILE A 19 -2.35 12.38 -11.78
N ARG A 20 -1.98 13.55 -12.30
CA ARG A 20 -2.92 14.67 -12.51
C ARG A 20 -3.78 14.46 -13.75
N ILE A 21 -5.00 15.00 -13.74
CA ILE A 21 -5.97 14.88 -14.84
C ILE A 21 -5.37 15.29 -16.19
N VAL A 22 -4.54 16.32 -16.23
CA VAL A 22 -3.90 16.81 -17.46
C VAL A 22 -2.97 15.79 -18.11
N LEU A 23 -2.56 14.74 -17.39
CA LEU A 23 -1.69 13.69 -17.90
C LEU A 23 -2.48 12.53 -18.54
N LEU A 24 -3.80 12.43 -18.30
CA LEU A 24 -4.62 11.31 -18.76
C LEU A 24 -4.57 11.09 -20.28
N PRO A 25 -4.65 12.14 -21.14
CA PRO A 25 -4.58 11.93 -22.58
C PRO A 25 -3.27 11.25 -23.01
N GLY A 26 -2.16 11.58 -22.34
CA GLY A 26 -0.85 10.95 -22.62
C GLY A 26 -0.76 9.52 -22.10
N VAL A 27 -1.38 9.22 -20.96
CA VAL A 27 -1.46 7.86 -20.41
C VAL A 27 -2.28 6.97 -21.33
N ILE A 28 -3.50 7.41 -21.69
CA ILE A 28 -4.42 6.66 -22.57
C ILE A 28 -3.74 6.37 -23.90
N ARG A 29 -3.13 7.39 -24.53
CA ARG A 29 -2.38 7.21 -25.78
C ARG A 29 -1.26 6.18 -25.65
N ALA A 30 -0.49 6.21 -24.56
CA ALA A 30 0.60 5.24 -24.35
C ALA A 30 0.08 3.80 -24.22
N VAL A 31 -1.10 3.60 -23.63
CA VAL A 31 -1.78 2.30 -23.54
C VAL A 31 -2.30 1.85 -24.91
N GLU A 32 -3.00 2.74 -25.64
CA GLU A 32 -3.55 2.48 -26.98
C GLU A 32 -2.46 2.16 -28.02
N GLU A 33 -1.32 2.83 -27.92
CA GLU A 33 -0.14 2.57 -28.77
C GLU A 33 0.63 1.30 -28.33
N GLY A 34 0.21 0.62 -27.28
CA GLY A 34 0.86 -0.61 -26.78
C GLY A 34 2.27 -0.40 -26.23
N ILE A 35 2.64 0.83 -25.81
CA ILE A 35 3.97 1.16 -25.29
C ILE A 35 4.23 0.43 -23.99
N ILE A 36 3.22 0.38 -23.10
CA ILE A 36 3.28 -0.29 -21.80
C ILE A 36 1.86 -0.65 -21.38
N LYS A 37 1.71 -1.75 -20.66
CA LYS A 37 0.43 -2.13 -20.04
C LYS A 37 0.31 -1.52 -18.66
N ILE A 38 -0.91 -1.34 -18.17
CA ILE A 38 -1.15 -0.92 -16.79
C ILE A 38 -1.58 -2.13 -15.99
N SER A 39 -0.80 -2.49 -14.96
CA SER A 39 -1.10 -3.59 -14.05
C SER A 39 -2.13 -3.21 -13.01
N SER A 40 -1.94 -2.05 -12.41
CA SER A 40 -2.70 -1.52 -11.29
C SER A 40 -2.76 0.00 -11.33
N THR A 41 -3.69 0.54 -10.57
CA THR A 41 -3.74 1.98 -10.27
C THR A 41 -3.82 2.16 -8.76
N HIS A 42 -3.30 3.26 -8.24
CA HIS A 42 -3.40 3.58 -6.82
C HIS A 42 -4.45 4.68 -6.58
N ASN A 43 -5.28 4.55 -5.57
CA ASN A 43 -6.29 5.56 -5.23
C ASN A 43 -5.63 6.83 -4.60
N PHE A 44 -5.88 8.04 -5.05
CA PHE A 44 -6.77 8.47 -6.12
C PHE A 44 -6.00 8.63 -7.45
N CYS A 45 -6.37 7.87 -8.45
CA CYS A 45 -5.84 8.04 -9.79
C CYS A 45 -7.00 8.12 -10.80
N PRO A 46 -7.19 9.26 -11.48
CA PRO A 46 -6.42 10.50 -11.38
C PRO A 46 -6.72 11.28 -10.10
N LEU A 47 -5.78 12.13 -9.70
CA LEU A 47 -5.95 13.07 -8.60
C LEU A 47 -7.24 13.90 -8.72
N PRO A 48 -7.89 14.23 -7.61
CA PRO A 48 -9.00 15.19 -7.58
C PRO A 48 -8.61 16.54 -8.20
N THR A 49 -9.58 17.21 -8.82
CA THR A 49 -9.36 18.53 -9.43
C THR A 49 -8.88 19.53 -8.38
N GLY A 50 -7.85 20.31 -8.73
CA GLY A 50 -7.24 21.29 -7.84
C GLY A 50 -6.09 20.75 -6.99
N ILE A 51 -5.93 19.42 -6.91
CA ILE A 51 -4.80 18.79 -6.21
C ILE A 51 -3.64 18.62 -7.20
N THR A 52 -2.47 19.13 -6.82
CA THR A 52 -1.28 19.15 -7.68
C THR A 52 -0.16 18.22 -7.23
N GLN A 53 -0.29 17.67 -6.03
CA GLN A 53 0.68 16.73 -5.44
C GLN A 53 -0.01 15.44 -5.03
N ALA A 54 0.75 14.37 -4.92
CA ALA A 54 0.29 13.09 -4.42
C ALA A 54 -0.44 13.23 -3.07
N ALA A 55 -1.67 12.73 -3.00
CA ALA A 55 -2.52 12.89 -1.82
C ALA A 55 -3.42 11.65 -1.62
N PRO A 56 -2.83 10.47 -1.32
CA PRO A 56 -3.60 9.22 -1.20
C PRO A 56 -4.60 9.24 -0.05
N ASN A 57 -4.35 10.05 0.98
CA ASN A 57 -5.21 10.20 2.16
C ASN A 57 -5.93 11.57 2.19
N LEU A 58 -6.22 12.15 1.01
CA LEU A 58 -6.96 13.42 0.91
C LEU A 58 -8.37 13.32 1.52
N PHE A 59 -9.01 12.20 1.27
CA PHE A 59 -10.26 11.77 1.88
C PHE A 59 -10.07 10.34 2.35
N GLU A 60 -10.63 9.99 3.51
CA GLU A 60 -10.45 8.66 4.08
C GLU A 60 -11.78 7.91 4.21
N PRO A 61 -11.82 6.61 3.86
CA PRO A 61 -13.05 5.79 3.97
C PRO A 61 -13.45 5.52 5.41
N SER A 62 -12.52 5.72 6.36
CA SER A 62 -12.74 5.48 7.79
C SER A 62 -13.46 6.62 8.51
N VAL A 63 -13.51 7.81 7.90
CA VAL A 63 -14.01 9.01 8.59
C VAL A 63 -15.53 8.96 8.73
N PRO A 64 -16.09 9.17 9.96
CA PRO A 64 -17.53 9.22 10.17
C PRO A 64 -18.21 10.45 9.59
N ASP A 65 -17.45 11.47 9.16
CA ASP A 65 -18.03 12.67 8.53
C ASP A 65 -18.60 12.33 7.15
N ARG A 66 -19.92 12.56 7.02
CA ARG A 66 -20.66 12.20 5.80
C ARG A 66 -20.14 12.92 4.56
N ARG A 67 -19.73 14.17 4.66
CA ARG A 67 -19.29 14.99 3.52
C ARG A 67 -17.94 14.50 3.01
N GLU A 68 -17.03 14.18 3.91
CA GLU A 68 -15.73 13.62 3.57
C GLU A 68 -15.88 12.23 2.95
N HIS A 69 -16.73 11.38 3.53
CA HIS A 69 -17.05 10.07 3.00
C HIS A 69 -17.64 10.14 1.57
N GLU A 70 -18.58 11.06 1.31
CA GLU A 70 -19.14 11.27 -0.04
C GLU A 70 -18.05 11.71 -1.06
N GLN A 71 -17.06 12.50 -0.64
CA GLN A 71 -15.91 12.85 -1.51
C GLN A 71 -15.03 11.61 -1.77
N TRP A 72 -14.73 10.84 -0.72
CA TRP A 72 -13.97 9.60 -0.87
C TRP A 72 -14.65 8.65 -1.87
N LEU A 73 -15.94 8.39 -1.70
CA LEU A 73 -16.73 7.53 -2.61
C LEU A 73 -16.68 8.03 -4.06
N ARG A 74 -16.93 9.33 -4.27
CA ARG A 74 -16.91 9.95 -5.60
C ARG A 74 -15.57 9.75 -6.30
N HIS A 75 -14.48 10.07 -5.61
CA HIS A 75 -13.16 10.01 -6.20
C HIS A 75 -12.65 8.59 -6.35
N THR A 76 -12.99 7.67 -5.45
CA THR A 76 -12.67 6.25 -5.57
C THR A 76 -13.41 5.60 -6.73
N LYS A 77 -14.72 5.87 -6.90
CA LYS A 77 -15.47 5.39 -8.08
C LYS A 77 -14.87 5.89 -9.39
N ARG A 78 -14.42 7.14 -9.43
CA ARG A 78 -13.70 7.70 -10.58
C ARG A 78 -12.36 6.98 -10.83
N SER A 79 -11.61 6.64 -9.76
CA SER A 79 -10.36 5.89 -9.88
C SER A 79 -10.63 4.47 -10.41
N ILE A 80 -11.72 3.83 -9.99
CA ILE A 80 -12.16 2.52 -10.51
C ILE A 80 -12.51 2.61 -12.00
N ASP A 81 -13.28 3.63 -12.41
CA ASP A 81 -13.63 3.84 -13.82
C ASP A 81 -12.39 4.03 -14.70
N PHE A 82 -11.42 4.80 -14.18
CA PHE A 82 -10.16 5.01 -14.90
C PHE A 82 -9.29 3.75 -14.93
N ALA A 83 -9.22 2.98 -13.84
CA ALA A 83 -8.55 1.68 -13.82
C ALA A 83 -9.11 0.75 -14.92
N ALA A 84 -10.44 0.65 -15.02
CA ALA A 84 -11.09 -0.13 -16.06
C ALA A 84 -10.76 0.39 -17.46
N GLN A 85 -10.77 1.73 -17.67
CA GLN A 85 -10.46 2.36 -18.94
C GLN A 85 -9.04 2.06 -19.44
N VAL A 86 -8.06 1.98 -18.53
CA VAL A 86 -6.66 1.64 -18.88
C VAL A 86 -6.34 0.14 -18.75
N HIS A 87 -7.38 -0.69 -18.60
CA HIS A 87 -7.31 -2.14 -18.46
C HIS A 87 -6.52 -2.64 -17.25
N ALA A 88 -6.35 -1.81 -16.22
CA ALA A 88 -5.76 -2.23 -14.96
C ALA A 88 -6.65 -3.27 -14.26
N LYS A 89 -6.03 -4.27 -13.63
CA LYS A 89 -6.75 -5.36 -12.96
C LYS A 89 -7.02 -5.07 -11.49
N VAL A 90 -6.23 -4.20 -10.88
CA VAL A 90 -6.31 -3.89 -9.45
C VAL A 90 -6.28 -2.38 -9.24
N LEU A 91 -7.13 -1.91 -8.33
CA LEU A 91 -7.01 -0.60 -7.69
C LEU A 91 -6.49 -0.79 -6.27
N VAL A 92 -5.32 -0.26 -5.97
CA VAL A 92 -4.74 -0.27 -4.62
C VAL A 92 -5.40 0.80 -3.76
N LEU A 93 -5.78 0.43 -2.53
CA LEU A 93 -6.53 1.27 -1.60
C LEU A 93 -5.89 1.37 -0.23
N HIS A 94 -5.83 2.58 0.30
CA HIS A 94 -5.71 2.84 1.74
C HIS A 94 -7.10 2.84 2.38
N LEU A 95 -7.23 2.26 3.56
CA LEU A 95 -8.50 2.18 4.27
C LEU A 95 -8.66 3.24 5.38
N GLY A 96 -7.82 4.27 5.35
CA GLY A 96 -7.90 5.40 6.26
C GLY A 96 -7.28 5.15 7.63
N SER A 97 -7.67 5.95 8.60
CA SER A 97 -7.03 5.98 9.92
C SER A 97 -8.02 6.31 11.04
N VAL A 98 -7.59 6.08 12.28
CA VAL A 98 -8.31 6.53 13.48
C VAL A 98 -7.81 7.91 13.88
N ASN A 99 -8.68 8.90 13.87
CA ASN A 99 -8.30 10.27 14.23
C ASN A 99 -8.16 10.44 15.75
N PHE A 100 -7.01 10.97 16.17
CA PHE A 100 -6.68 11.36 17.55
C PHE A 100 -6.43 12.86 17.60
N PHE A 101 -7.42 13.64 18.05
CA PHE A 101 -7.36 15.11 18.08
C PHE A 101 -6.15 15.66 18.85
N TRP A 102 -5.92 15.20 20.11
CA TRP A 102 -4.93 15.82 21.00
C TRP A 102 -3.74 14.91 21.32
N PHE A 103 -3.97 13.62 21.53
CA PHE A 103 -2.96 12.66 21.99
C PHE A 103 -2.91 11.44 21.09
N ASN A 104 -2.24 11.58 19.93
CA ASN A 104 -2.01 10.47 19.02
C ASN A 104 -0.99 9.50 19.64
N PRO A 105 -1.38 8.24 19.93
CA PRO A 105 -0.47 7.24 20.49
C PRO A 105 0.75 6.96 19.60
N GLY A 106 0.59 6.99 18.28
CA GLY A 106 1.69 6.79 17.32
C GLY A 106 2.79 7.85 17.48
N ARG A 107 2.44 9.10 17.79
CA ARG A 107 3.42 10.14 18.09
C ARG A 107 4.21 9.83 19.38
N THR A 108 3.55 9.23 20.36
CA THR A 108 4.21 8.83 21.61
C THR A 108 5.25 7.75 21.34
N LEU A 109 4.89 6.75 20.50
CA LEU A 109 5.81 5.69 20.09
C LEU A 109 7.01 6.24 19.31
N LYS A 110 6.78 7.05 18.28
CA LYS A 110 7.85 7.72 17.52
C LYS A 110 8.76 8.59 18.41
N THR A 111 8.17 9.26 19.41
CA THR A 111 8.94 10.08 20.35
C THR A 111 9.80 9.22 21.26
N PHE A 112 9.31 8.05 21.71
CA PHE A 112 10.09 7.12 22.50
C PHE A 112 11.33 6.64 21.72
N VAL A 113 11.13 6.12 20.51
CA VAL A 113 12.21 5.65 19.63
C VAL A 113 13.27 6.75 19.43
N ARG A 114 12.83 7.96 19.09
CA ARG A 114 13.74 9.09 18.87
C ARG A 114 14.57 9.46 20.12
N ARG A 115 14.03 9.28 21.33
CA ARG A 115 14.72 9.57 22.59
C ARG A 115 15.68 8.46 23.03
N HIS A 116 15.56 7.27 22.46
CA HIS A 116 16.33 6.09 22.82
C HIS A 116 16.97 5.43 21.58
N PRO A 117 17.81 6.15 20.82
CA PRO A 117 18.29 5.71 19.51
C PRO A 117 19.20 4.46 19.55
N THR A 118 19.71 4.11 20.73
CA THR A 118 20.60 2.95 20.92
C THR A 118 19.87 1.69 21.40
N VAL A 119 18.56 1.77 21.62
CA VAL A 119 17.77 0.67 22.16
C VAL A 119 17.19 -0.15 21.00
N SER A 120 17.34 -1.47 21.06
CA SER A 120 16.54 -2.37 20.22
C SER A 120 15.07 -2.26 20.65
N VAL A 121 14.30 -1.48 19.91
CA VAL A 121 12.94 -1.09 20.27
C VAL A 121 12.03 -2.29 20.57
N PRO A 122 12.02 -3.36 19.75
CA PRO A 122 11.16 -4.53 20.01
C PRO A 122 11.45 -5.24 21.33
N ASP A 123 12.68 -5.15 21.84
CA ASP A 123 13.14 -5.87 23.04
C ASP A 123 13.05 -5.06 24.33
N ASP A 124 12.84 -3.74 24.21
CA ASP A 124 12.77 -2.84 25.36
C ASP A 124 11.47 -3.00 26.15
N LYS A 125 11.57 -3.30 27.45
CA LYS A 125 10.41 -3.50 28.33
C LYS A 125 9.58 -2.24 28.52
N ALA A 126 10.22 -1.06 28.60
CA ALA A 126 9.52 0.20 28.78
C ALA A 126 8.78 0.57 27.49
N TYR A 127 9.42 0.37 26.34
CA TYR A 127 8.76 0.56 25.03
C TYR A 127 7.54 -0.37 24.89
N ARG A 128 7.68 -1.67 25.18
CA ARG A 128 6.56 -2.61 25.10
C ARG A 128 5.38 -2.21 25.98
N ALA A 129 5.65 -1.66 27.18
CA ALA A 129 4.58 -1.14 28.03
C ALA A 129 3.88 0.10 27.40
N VAL A 130 4.63 0.98 26.73
CA VAL A 130 4.08 2.12 26.01
C VAL A 130 3.26 1.65 24.79
N LEU A 131 3.78 0.71 24.01
CA LEU A 131 3.12 0.12 22.85
C LEU A 131 1.80 -0.55 23.27
N LYS A 132 1.80 -1.37 24.32
CA LYS A 132 0.58 -2.00 24.84
C LYS A 132 -0.50 -0.96 25.16
N LYS A 133 -0.16 0.09 25.90
CA LYS A 133 -1.09 1.19 26.23
C LYS A 133 -1.58 1.92 24.97
N ALA A 134 -0.71 2.10 23.97
CA ALA A 134 -1.09 2.70 22.69
C ALA A 134 -2.10 1.81 21.96
N CYS A 135 -1.88 0.50 21.87
CA CYS A 135 -2.80 -0.46 21.26
C CYS A 135 -4.17 -0.48 21.97
N GLU A 136 -4.19 -0.49 23.30
CA GLU A 136 -5.44 -0.41 24.08
C GLU A 136 -6.25 0.86 23.75
N LYS A 137 -5.58 2.02 23.62
CA LYS A 137 -6.22 3.29 23.24
C LYS A 137 -6.76 3.23 21.82
N LEU A 138 -5.99 2.67 20.88
CA LEU A 138 -6.41 2.53 19.49
C LEU A 138 -7.64 1.63 19.40
N ARG A 139 -7.60 0.42 19.98
CA ARG A 139 -8.72 -0.53 20.00
C ARG A 139 -9.99 0.07 20.62
N LYS A 140 -9.85 0.84 21.70
CA LYS A 140 -10.99 1.51 22.36
C LYS A 140 -11.66 2.56 21.45
N ARG A 141 -10.88 3.22 20.59
CA ARG A 141 -11.37 4.32 19.74
C ARG A 141 -11.80 3.90 18.36
N MET A 142 -11.25 2.80 17.82
CA MET A 142 -11.38 2.43 16.42
C MET A 142 -12.78 2.03 15.97
N GLY A 143 -13.64 1.57 16.88
CA GLY A 143 -14.95 0.97 16.52
C GLY A 143 -15.74 1.73 15.45
N PRO A 144 -16.09 3.01 15.65
CA PRO A 144 -16.85 3.77 14.64
C PRO A 144 -16.11 3.90 13.29
N TYR A 145 -14.79 4.07 13.30
CA TYR A 145 -13.96 4.14 12.09
C TYR A 145 -13.94 2.81 11.36
N TRP A 146 -13.86 1.71 12.11
CA TRP A 146 -13.83 0.37 11.56
C TRP A 146 -15.15 -0.03 10.89
N GLU A 147 -16.29 0.30 11.52
CA GLU A 147 -17.60 0.10 10.89
C GLU A 147 -17.74 0.92 9.60
N GLN A 148 -17.24 2.16 9.62
CA GLN A 148 -17.26 3.00 8.43
C GLN A 148 -16.37 2.44 7.31
N VAL A 149 -15.18 1.92 7.64
CA VAL A 149 -14.29 1.22 6.67
C VAL A 149 -15.03 0.06 6.00
N LYS A 150 -15.68 -0.80 6.78
CA LYS A 150 -16.39 -1.97 6.24
C LYS A 150 -17.54 -1.56 5.30
N ALA A 151 -18.32 -0.56 5.69
CA ALA A 151 -19.41 -0.04 4.86
C ALA A 151 -18.88 0.59 3.56
N SER A 152 -17.85 1.42 3.65
CA SER A 152 -17.19 2.06 2.51
C SER A 152 -16.59 1.05 1.54
N LEU A 153 -15.90 0.05 2.08
CA LEU A 153 -15.28 -1.00 1.28
C LEU A 153 -16.31 -1.81 0.50
N GLU A 154 -17.42 -2.20 1.15
CA GLU A 154 -18.46 -2.99 0.47
C GLU A 154 -19.11 -2.22 -0.69
N GLU A 155 -19.35 -0.91 -0.51
CA GLU A 155 -19.92 -0.08 -1.56
C GLU A 155 -18.99 0.03 -2.78
N VAL A 156 -17.70 0.32 -2.57
CA VAL A 156 -16.75 0.45 -3.69
C VAL A 156 -16.36 -0.88 -4.28
N ARG A 157 -16.36 -1.97 -3.50
CA ARG A 157 -16.07 -3.33 -3.96
C ARG A 157 -17.14 -3.79 -4.97
N ALA A 158 -18.41 -3.61 -4.64
CA ALA A 158 -19.51 -3.96 -5.55
C ALA A 158 -19.41 -3.17 -6.86
N TYR A 159 -19.06 -1.88 -6.77
CA TYR A 159 -18.86 -1.02 -7.93
C TYR A 159 -17.66 -1.45 -8.80
N ALA A 160 -16.53 -1.80 -8.16
CA ALA A 160 -15.31 -2.25 -8.85
C ALA A 160 -15.51 -3.61 -9.54
N ALA A 161 -16.20 -4.54 -8.88
CA ALA A 161 -16.52 -5.86 -9.43
C ALA A 161 -17.31 -5.77 -10.73
N GLN A 162 -18.29 -4.84 -10.85
CA GLN A 162 -19.04 -4.60 -12.07
C GLN A 162 -18.16 -4.12 -13.24
N ARG A 163 -16.96 -3.61 -12.95
CA ARG A 163 -16.00 -3.10 -13.94
C ARG A 163 -14.82 -4.04 -14.17
N GLY A 164 -14.83 -5.20 -13.53
CA GLY A 164 -13.76 -6.18 -13.64
C GLY A 164 -12.44 -5.73 -12.99
N VAL A 165 -12.51 -4.82 -12.00
CA VAL A 165 -11.39 -4.33 -11.22
C VAL A 165 -11.46 -4.93 -9.81
N ALA A 166 -10.38 -5.56 -9.35
CA ALA A 166 -10.25 -6.00 -7.97
C ALA A 166 -9.70 -4.87 -7.09
N LEU A 167 -9.98 -4.90 -5.79
CA LEU A 167 -9.43 -3.97 -4.82
C LEU A 167 -8.26 -4.60 -4.08
N GLY A 168 -7.08 -3.97 -4.10
CA GLY A 168 -5.91 -4.35 -3.32
C GLY A 168 -5.85 -3.54 -2.04
N LEU A 169 -6.09 -4.17 -0.89
CA LEU A 169 -6.03 -3.50 0.42
C LEU A 169 -4.59 -3.50 0.92
N GLU A 170 -4.01 -2.32 1.01
CA GLU A 170 -2.60 -2.16 1.34
C GLU A 170 -2.36 -2.07 2.85
N ASN A 171 -1.33 -2.77 3.36
CA ASN A 171 -0.83 -2.56 4.71
C ASN A 171 -0.13 -1.19 4.82
N ARG A 172 -0.26 -0.55 5.99
CA ARG A 172 0.16 0.84 6.18
C ARG A 172 1.26 0.97 7.22
N GLU A 173 2.06 2.06 7.12
CA GLU A 173 3.22 2.32 7.98
C GLU A 173 2.87 2.92 9.34
N LYS A 174 1.79 3.70 9.46
CA LYS A 174 1.50 4.42 10.70
C LYS A 174 0.68 3.58 11.66
N PHE A 175 0.90 3.84 12.94
CA PHE A 175 0.24 3.12 14.03
C PHE A 175 -1.28 3.21 14.00
N GLU A 176 -1.81 4.40 13.66
CA GLU A 176 -3.24 4.69 13.64
C GLU A 176 -3.98 4.31 12.36
N GLU A 177 -3.28 3.86 11.33
CA GLU A 177 -3.89 3.49 10.04
C GLU A 177 -4.60 2.13 10.12
N LEU A 178 -5.65 1.99 9.30
CA LEU A 178 -6.53 0.82 9.23
C LEU A 178 -6.35 0.07 7.90
N PRO A 179 -6.53 -1.26 7.88
CA PRO A 179 -6.73 -2.16 9.04
C PRO A 179 -5.52 -2.16 9.97
N ILE A 180 -5.73 -2.48 11.25
CA ILE A 180 -4.61 -2.92 12.08
C ILE A 180 -4.14 -4.26 11.52
N ASP A 181 -2.83 -4.51 11.53
CA ASP A 181 -2.23 -5.62 10.80
C ASP A 181 -2.86 -6.99 11.11
N ASP A 182 -3.21 -7.23 12.37
CA ASP A 182 -3.89 -8.46 12.80
C ASP A 182 -5.36 -8.57 12.36
N ASP A 183 -5.97 -7.47 11.89
CA ASP A 183 -7.36 -7.45 11.47
C ASP A 183 -7.54 -7.76 9.97
N PHE A 184 -6.45 -7.77 9.16
CA PHE A 184 -6.50 -8.08 7.74
C PHE A 184 -7.15 -9.42 7.41
N PRO A 185 -6.74 -10.56 8.03
CA PRO A 185 -7.35 -11.85 7.72
C PRO A 185 -8.86 -11.84 7.95
N ALA A 186 -9.32 -11.35 9.11
CA ALA A 186 -10.74 -11.31 9.43
C ALA A 186 -11.53 -10.40 8.48
N LEU A 187 -10.97 -9.25 8.07
CA LEU A 187 -11.59 -8.38 7.08
C LEU A 187 -11.73 -9.09 5.74
N LEU A 188 -10.66 -9.69 5.24
CA LEU A 188 -10.64 -10.37 3.95
C LEU A 188 -11.57 -11.59 3.94
N ASP A 189 -11.65 -12.34 5.03
CA ASP A 189 -12.53 -13.50 5.17
C ASP A 189 -14.01 -13.10 5.24
N SER A 190 -14.31 -11.89 5.69
CA SER A 190 -15.68 -11.36 5.70
C SER A 190 -16.23 -11.02 4.30
N ILE A 191 -15.37 -10.97 3.28
CA ILE A 191 -15.74 -10.59 1.91
C ILE A 191 -16.34 -11.79 1.18
N ALA A 192 -17.64 -11.71 0.87
CA ALA A 192 -18.40 -12.79 0.24
C ALA A 192 -17.88 -13.22 -1.16
N GLN A 193 -17.19 -12.32 -1.86
CA GLN A 193 -16.63 -12.57 -3.21
C GLN A 193 -15.11 -12.36 -3.18
N PRO A 194 -14.32 -13.37 -2.76
CA PRO A 194 -12.88 -13.24 -2.51
C PRO A 194 -12.06 -12.71 -3.68
N HIS A 195 -12.47 -13.02 -4.93
CA HIS A 195 -11.78 -12.58 -6.14
C HIS A 195 -11.90 -11.08 -6.43
N THR A 196 -12.81 -10.37 -5.75
CA THR A 196 -13.04 -8.93 -5.96
C THR A 196 -12.19 -8.05 -5.06
N CYS A 197 -11.55 -8.63 -4.04
CA CYS A 197 -10.75 -7.88 -3.08
C CYS A 197 -9.71 -8.80 -2.45
N GLY A 198 -8.51 -8.31 -2.27
CA GLY A 198 -7.43 -9.07 -1.65
C GLY A 198 -6.41 -8.17 -0.97
N TYR A 199 -5.37 -8.80 -0.44
CA TYR A 199 -4.29 -8.15 0.26
C TYR A 199 -3.25 -7.61 -0.72
N TRP A 200 -2.80 -6.39 -0.50
CA TRP A 200 -1.67 -5.77 -1.18
C TRP A 200 -0.55 -5.51 -0.18
N HIS A 201 0.63 -6.08 -0.43
CA HIS A 201 1.73 -6.03 0.51
C HIS A 201 2.76 -4.97 0.13
N ASP A 202 2.87 -3.94 0.96
CA ASP A 202 3.97 -2.99 0.91
C ASP A 202 5.09 -3.45 1.84
N THR A 203 6.28 -3.68 1.26
CA THR A 203 7.43 -4.23 1.97
C THR A 203 8.02 -3.25 2.97
N GLY A 204 8.08 -1.97 2.63
CA GLY A 204 8.63 -0.95 3.51
C GLY A 204 7.70 -0.63 4.68
N HIS A 205 6.40 -0.56 4.44
CA HIS A 205 5.42 -0.35 5.52
C HIS A 205 5.48 -1.48 6.57
N ALA A 206 5.60 -2.73 6.10
CA ALA A 206 5.73 -3.87 7.00
C ALA A 206 7.05 -3.81 7.79
N ASP A 207 8.16 -3.48 7.14
CA ASP A 207 9.47 -3.39 7.77
C ASP A 207 9.54 -2.27 8.81
N ILE A 208 9.00 -1.08 8.51
CA ILE A 208 8.89 0.02 9.47
C ILE A 208 8.12 -0.42 10.73
N LYS A 209 7.00 -1.12 10.57
CA LYS A 209 6.23 -1.64 11.71
C LYS A 209 6.96 -2.75 12.45
N GLN A 210 7.67 -3.63 11.76
CA GLN A 210 8.52 -4.63 12.38
C GLN A 210 9.61 -3.99 13.24
N SER A 211 10.30 -2.99 12.70
CA SER A 211 11.32 -2.22 13.44
C SER A 211 10.78 -1.55 14.69
N MET A 212 9.49 -1.24 14.71
CA MET A 212 8.77 -0.71 15.87
C MET A 212 8.12 -1.80 16.74
N GLY A 213 8.37 -3.09 16.49
CA GLY A 213 7.80 -4.20 17.27
C GLY A 213 6.27 -4.29 17.19
N MET A 214 5.67 -3.78 16.11
CA MET A 214 4.22 -3.79 15.91
C MET A 214 3.73 -5.03 15.19
N LEU A 215 4.57 -5.62 14.33
CA LEU A 215 4.28 -6.87 13.62
C LEU A 215 5.55 -7.70 13.44
N ASP A 216 5.38 -8.97 13.12
CA ASP A 216 6.40 -9.83 12.52
C ASP A 216 6.12 -9.92 11.02
N HIS A 217 7.08 -9.49 10.18
CA HIS A 217 6.90 -9.33 8.75
C HIS A 217 6.57 -10.67 8.05
N GLN A 218 7.31 -11.74 8.40
CA GLN A 218 7.08 -13.06 7.82
C GLN A 218 5.72 -13.62 8.25
N LEU A 219 5.41 -13.59 9.54
CA LEU A 219 4.13 -14.08 10.05
C LEU A 219 2.94 -13.30 9.48
N HIS A 220 3.12 -12.00 9.25
CA HIS A 220 2.09 -11.17 8.61
C HIS A 220 1.83 -11.61 7.16
N LEU A 221 2.88 -11.88 6.39
CA LEU A 221 2.76 -12.45 5.04
C LEU A 221 2.11 -13.82 5.06
N GLU A 222 2.51 -14.71 5.97
CA GLU A 222 1.93 -16.05 6.12
C GLU A 222 0.41 -15.98 6.34
N LYS A 223 -0.05 -15.12 7.25
CA LYS A 223 -1.48 -14.93 7.56
C LYS A 223 -2.31 -14.45 6.37
N ASN A 224 -1.71 -13.67 5.46
CA ASN A 224 -2.40 -13.04 4.34
C ASN A 224 -2.11 -13.68 2.98
N ALA A 225 -1.22 -14.69 2.91
CA ALA A 225 -0.70 -15.28 1.67
C ALA A 225 -1.80 -15.79 0.72
N ALA A 226 -2.86 -16.38 1.25
CA ALA A 226 -3.98 -16.92 0.46
C ALA A 226 -4.80 -15.85 -0.26
N ARG A 227 -4.69 -14.59 0.15
CA ARG A 227 -5.46 -13.45 -0.38
C ARG A 227 -4.58 -12.39 -1.05
N LEU A 228 -3.29 -12.67 -1.24
CA LEU A 228 -2.34 -11.78 -1.90
C LEU A 228 -2.72 -11.53 -3.38
N LEU A 229 -2.73 -10.27 -3.78
CA LEU A 229 -2.88 -9.82 -5.17
C LEU A 229 -1.56 -9.28 -5.74
N GLY A 230 -0.76 -8.63 -4.91
CA GLY A 230 0.47 -8.01 -5.36
C GLY A 230 1.28 -7.35 -4.25
N PHE A 231 2.35 -6.71 -4.67
CA PHE A 231 3.35 -6.11 -3.79
C PHE A 231 3.76 -4.73 -4.29
N HIS A 232 3.96 -3.81 -3.35
CA HIS A 232 4.87 -2.69 -3.51
C HIS A 232 6.25 -3.11 -2.98
N LEU A 233 7.23 -3.06 -3.86
CA LEU A 233 8.59 -3.52 -3.59
C LEU A 233 9.53 -2.33 -3.54
N HIS A 234 10.03 -2.03 -2.38
CA HIS A 234 11.07 -1.03 -2.12
C HIS A 234 11.75 -1.36 -0.80
N ASP A 235 12.91 -0.79 -0.58
CA ASP A 235 13.67 -0.99 0.64
C ASP A 235 13.47 0.17 1.63
N VAL A 236 13.99 -0.02 2.85
CA VAL A 236 13.96 0.97 3.92
C VAL A 236 15.38 1.17 4.43
N THR A 237 15.83 2.43 4.52
CA THR A 237 17.13 2.74 5.11
C THR A 237 17.10 2.52 6.63
N PRO A 238 18.30 2.33 7.27
CA PRO A 238 18.37 2.17 8.72
C PRO A 238 17.78 3.32 9.54
N ASP A 239 17.68 4.52 8.96
CA ASP A 239 17.03 5.69 9.57
C ASP A 239 15.51 5.78 9.25
N GLY A 240 14.94 4.72 8.66
CA GLY A 240 13.50 4.55 8.49
C GLY A 240 12.90 5.29 7.30
N ARG A 241 13.70 5.62 6.26
CA ARG A 241 13.18 6.17 4.99
C ARG A 241 12.80 5.02 4.06
N ASP A 242 11.56 4.99 3.68
CA ASP A 242 10.97 4.06 2.71
C ASP A 242 11.20 4.48 1.24
N HIS A 243 10.63 3.71 0.32
CA HIS A 243 10.72 3.92 -1.14
C HIS A 243 12.17 4.01 -1.66
N GLN A 244 13.08 3.27 -1.02
CA GLN A 244 14.49 3.20 -1.40
C GLN A 244 14.75 2.07 -2.40
N PRO A 245 15.88 2.12 -3.14
CA PRO A 245 16.25 1.07 -4.09
C PRO A 245 16.32 -0.30 -3.41
N VAL A 246 15.78 -1.32 -4.06
CA VAL A 246 15.81 -2.71 -3.55
C VAL A 246 17.24 -3.16 -3.29
N GLY A 247 17.53 -3.62 -2.07
CA GLY A 247 18.84 -4.05 -1.58
C GLY A 247 19.76 -2.89 -1.17
N SER A 248 19.24 -1.68 -0.98
CA SER A 248 19.97 -0.57 -0.35
C SER A 248 19.72 -0.46 1.16
N GLY A 249 18.74 -1.20 1.66
CA GLY A 249 18.36 -1.26 3.07
C GLY A 249 18.57 -2.64 3.68
N HIS A 250 17.60 -3.08 4.47
CA HIS A 250 17.73 -4.31 5.26
C HIS A 250 16.56 -5.28 5.11
N ILE A 251 15.61 -5.01 4.20
CA ILE A 251 14.48 -5.92 3.96
C ILE A 251 14.98 -7.26 3.41
N ASN A 252 14.50 -8.35 3.99
CA ASN A 252 14.81 -9.70 3.52
C ASN A 252 13.94 -10.07 2.32
N PHE A 253 14.36 -9.66 1.10
CA PHE A 253 13.65 -9.97 -0.14
C PHE A 253 13.64 -11.46 -0.49
N GLU A 254 14.60 -12.26 0.00
CA GLU A 254 14.54 -13.73 -0.13
C GLU A 254 13.31 -14.29 0.60
N MET A 255 13.07 -13.84 1.83
CA MET A 255 11.89 -14.22 2.60
C MET A 255 10.61 -13.74 1.88
N VAL A 256 10.54 -12.46 1.48
CA VAL A 256 9.39 -11.89 0.79
C VAL A 256 9.09 -12.63 -0.51
N SER A 257 10.11 -12.94 -1.32
CA SER A 257 9.95 -13.66 -2.59
C SER A 257 9.40 -15.07 -2.43
N GLY A 258 9.53 -15.68 -1.25
CA GLY A 258 8.93 -16.97 -0.92
C GLY A 258 7.40 -16.99 -1.02
N PHE A 259 6.79 -15.83 -0.88
CA PHE A 259 5.33 -15.66 -0.98
C PHE A 259 4.85 -15.31 -2.39
N TRP A 260 5.74 -15.02 -3.34
CA TRP A 260 5.35 -14.68 -4.71
C TRP A 260 4.69 -15.85 -5.41
N ARG A 261 3.78 -15.54 -6.32
CA ARG A 261 3.13 -16.49 -7.23
C ARG A 261 3.09 -15.88 -8.63
N PRO A 262 3.00 -16.67 -9.71
CA PRO A 262 3.03 -16.16 -11.09
C PRO A 262 1.93 -15.13 -11.43
N HIS A 263 0.84 -15.13 -10.68
CA HIS A 263 -0.28 -14.22 -10.88
C HIS A 263 -0.21 -12.94 -10.03
N HIS A 264 0.76 -12.84 -9.11
CA HIS A 264 0.91 -11.63 -8.31
C HIS A 264 1.50 -10.48 -9.13
N LEU A 265 1.04 -9.28 -8.85
CA LEU A 265 1.60 -8.05 -9.39
C LEU A 265 2.79 -7.61 -8.52
N LEU A 266 3.96 -7.48 -9.15
CA LEU A 266 5.18 -7.05 -8.46
C LEU A 266 5.53 -5.64 -8.96
N THR A 267 5.27 -4.63 -8.14
CA THR A 267 5.45 -3.21 -8.48
C THR A 267 6.65 -2.64 -7.72
N LEU A 268 7.65 -2.14 -8.44
CA LEU A 268 8.71 -1.32 -7.84
C LEU A 268 8.13 0.07 -7.53
N GLU A 269 7.96 0.39 -6.26
CA GLU A 269 7.49 1.70 -5.81
C GLU A 269 8.65 2.50 -5.21
N LEU A 270 9.42 3.14 -6.09
CA LEU A 270 10.61 3.86 -5.70
C LEU A 270 10.36 5.37 -5.60
N SER A 271 11.07 6.01 -4.67
CA SER A 271 11.06 7.47 -4.55
C SER A 271 11.41 8.13 -5.89
N PRO A 272 10.74 9.21 -6.30
CA PRO A 272 11.09 9.97 -7.51
C PRO A 272 12.49 10.61 -7.45
N ARG A 273 13.17 10.51 -6.32
CA ARG A 273 14.53 11.01 -6.10
C ARG A 273 15.63 10.00 -6.37
N VAL A 274 15.28 8.71 -6.57
CA VAL A 274 16.28 7.68 -6.88
C VAL A 274 16.83 7.89 -8.29
N SER A 275 18.07 7.49 -8.50
CA SER A 275 18.70 7.61 -9.81
C SER A 275 18.14 6.55 -10.79
N ARG A 276 18.36 6.78 -12.08
CA ARG A 276 18.01 5.80 -13.12
C ARG A 276 18.75 4.46 -12.90
N ASP A 277 19.99 4.52 -12.45
CA ASP A 277 20.81 3.33 -12.21
C ASP A 277 20.27 2.53 -11.00
N ASP A 278 19.80 3.21 -9.97
CA ASP A 278 19.12 2.55 -8.84
C ASP A 278 17.85 1.82 -9.27
N VAL A 279 17.07 2.40 -10.19
CA VAL A 279 15.89 1.73 -10.77
C VAL A 279 16.29 0.47 -11.53
N ILE A 280 17.34 0.54 -12.36
CA ILE A 280 17.87 -0.59 -13.12
C ILE A 280 18.37 -1.69 -12.16
N MET A 281 19.17 -1.33 -11.16
CA MET A 281 19.68 -2.29 -10.17
C MET A 281 18.54 -2.95 -9.37
N SER A 282 17.55 -2.16 -8.95
CA SER A 282 16.37 -2.70 -8.25
C SER A 282 15.64 -3.71 -9.12
N LYS A 283 15.39 -3.38 -10.41
CA LYS A 283 14.78 -4.29 -11.37
C LYS A 283 15.57 -5.57 -11.52
N GLN A 284 16.89 -5.48 -11.73
CA GLN A 284 17.76 -6.66 -11.89
C GLN A 284 17.72 -7.60 -10.68
N ARG A 285 17.68 -7.05 -9.46
CA ARG A 285 17.56 -7.85 -8.22
C ARG A 285 16.22 -8.57 -8.15
N ILE A 286 15.13 -7.89 -8.47
CA ILE A 286 13.79 -8.52 -8.49
C ILE A 286 13.72 -9.56 -9.61
N ASP A 287 14.22 -9.28 -10.82
CA ASP A 287 14.24 -10.24 -11.92
C ASP A 287 15.05 -11.51 -11.55
N ALA A 288 16.17 -11.36 -10.84
CA ALA A 288 16.95 -12.50 -10.36
C ALA A 288 16.16 -13.37 -9.36
N LEU A 289 15.44 -12.76 -8.43
CA LEU A 289 14.57 -13.48 -7.49
C LEU A 289 13.40 -14.17 -8.21
N ILE A 290 12.81 -13.53 -9.22
CA ILE A 290 11.78 -14.13 -10.06
C ILE A 290 12.35 -15.35 -10.79
N GLY A 291 13.55 -15.23 -11.38
CA GLY A 291 14.24 -16.34 -12.04
C GLY A 291 14.50 -17.53 -11.10
N GLN A 292 14.91 -17.27 -9.88
CA GLN A 292 15.10 -18.33 -8.85
C GLN A 292 13.79 -19.03 -8.45
N ARG A 293 12.68 -18.30 -8.42
CA ARG A 293 11.38 -18.84 -7.96
C ARG A 293 10.58 -19.54 -9.05
N PHE A 294 10.71 -19.08 -10.32
CA PHE A 294 9.82 -19.50 -11.41
C PHE A 294 10.58 -19.95 -12.66
N GLY A 295 11.93 -19.82 -12.71
CA GLY A 295 12.77 -20.11 -13.86
C GLY A 295 13.28 -21.56 -13.95
N GLY A 296 12.65 -22.51 -13.23
CA GLY A 296 12.97 -23.95 -13.27
C GLY A 296 12.18 -24.70 -14.33
#